data_d22efd25eb2d50f3829ab123d5f313fd
#
_entry.id   d22efd25eb2d50f3829ab123d5f313fd
#
_cell.length_a   1.000
_cell.length_b   1.000
_cell.length_c   1.000
_cell.angle_alpha   90.00
_cell.angle_beta   90.00
_cell.angle_gamma   90.00
#
_symmetry.space_group_name_H-M   'P 1'
#
loop_
_entity.id
_entity.type
_entity.pdbx_description
1 polymer ?
#
loop_
_entity_poly.entity_id
_entity_poly.type
_entity_poly.pdbx_seq_one_letter_code
_entity_poly.pdbx_strand_id
1 'polypeptide(L)'
;RPPAAKYQNNRGLKGPSLADMAGVTQRHMTVQDTARFVDLAIFNPMVWNTDSHAKNYSLMLSARGAAMAPGYDIVCAAPYPKITRNMAQKVGGQKQADQLGRNHWERFAIDCKLSQTQRIRRVSEIAQALTHHAMVANAEVESMPADGDPVLDTVVAAVISRARGYLERLKQAEPPPKGAAAPST
;
A
#
# COMPACT_ATOMS: atom_id res chain seq x y z
N ARG A 1 -11.68 9.89 17.72
CA ARG A 1 -12.63 9.72 16.60
C ARG A 1 -13.46 8.45 16.81
N PRO A 2 -14.73 8.38 16.33
CA PRO A 2 -15.57 7.20 16.51
C PRO A 2 -14.97 5.97 15.79
N PRO A 3 -15.25 4.73 16.26
CA PRO A 3 -14.69 3.49 15.67
C PRO A 3 -14.94 3.35 14.16
N ALA A 4 -16.03 3.88 13.64
CA ALA A 4 -16.37 3.86 12.22
C ALA A 4 -15.46 4.75 11.36
N ALA A 5 -14.74 5.71 11.95
CA ALA A 5 -13.79 6.58 11.25
C ALA A 5 -12.41 5.91 11.04
N LYS A 6 -12.34 4.60 10.90
CA LYS A 6 -11.12 3.86 10.59
C LYS A 6 -10.70 3.96 9.12
N TYR A 7 -11.65 4.15 8.22
CA TYR A 7 -11.43 4.39 6.79
C TYR A 7 -11.22 5.89 6.53
N GLN A 8 -10.42 6.23 5.53
CA GLN A 8 -10.17 7.64 5.19
C GLN A 8 -11.47 8.39 4.84
N ASN A 9 -12.42 7.71 4.21
CA ASN A 9 -13.76 8.24 3.97
C ASN A 9 -14.78 7.10 3.97
N ASN A 10 -15.71 7.11 4.93
CA ASN A 10 -16.77 6.13 5.03
C ASN A 10 -18.09 6.83 5.34
N ARG A 11 -19.02 6.85 4.37
CA ARG A 11 -20.37 7.43 4.51
C ARG A 11 -20.37 8.83 5.13
N GLY A 12 -19.47 9.70 4.65
CA GLY A 12 -19.32 11.08 5.16
C GLY A 12 -18.46 11.24 6.41
N LEU A 13 -18.07 10.15 7.07
CA LEU A 13 -17.11 10.19 8.19
C LEU A 13 -15.68 10.24 7.66
N LYS A 14 -14.95 11.31 8.00
CA LYS A 14 -13.52 11.44 7.67
C LYS A 14 -12.68 10.73 8.72
N GLY A 15 -11.96 9.70 8.29
CA GLY A 15 -10.87 9.08 9.05
C GLY A 15 -9.50 9.67 8.70
N PRO A 16 -8.42 9.18 9.32
CA PRO A 16 -7.07 9.63 8.99
C PRO A 16 -6.66 9.17 7.58
N SER A 17 -5.95 10.04 6.88
CA SER A 17 -5.25 9.71 5.64
C SER A 17 -3.90 9.05 5.93
N LEU A 18 -3.24 8.49 4.90
CA LEU A 18 -1.85 8.03 5.01
C LEU A 18 -0.91 9.19 5.42
N ALA A 19 -1.17 10.42 4.94
CA ALA A 19 -0.38 11.59 5.32
C ALA A 19 -0.56 11.95 6.80
N ASP A 20 -1.78 11.86 7.35
CA ASP A 20 -2.02 12.07 8.79
C ASP A 20 -1.24 11.03 9.63
N MET A 21 -1.27 9.76 9.22
CA MET A 21 -0.58 8.68 9.90
C MET A 21 0.95 8.80 9.77
N ALA A 22 1.47 9.14 8.59
CA ALA A 22 2.89 9.46 8.39
C ALA A 22 3.35 10.61 9.30
N GLY A 23 2.52 11.64 9.43
CA GLY A 23 2.80 12.76 10.35
C GLY A 23 2.88 12.34 11.82
N VAL A 24 2.16 11.30 12.25
CA VAL A 24 2.29 10.72 13.60
C VAL A 24 3.63 10.00 13.74
N THR A 25 4.00 9.13 12.78
CA THR A 25 5.28 8.41 12.84
C THR A 25 6.47 9.36 12.84
N GLN A 26 6.44 10.40 11.99
CA GLN A 26 7.50 11.41 11.89
C GLN A 26 7.69 12.23 13.17
N ARG A 27 6.62 12.49 13.92
CA ARG A 27 6.69 13.27 15.17
C ARG A 27 7.08 12.46 16.40
N HIS A 28 6.75 11.18 16.43
CA HIS A 28 6.79 10.40 17.68
C HIS A 28 7.68 9.15 17.59
N MET A 29 8.25 8.83 16.44
CA MET A 29 9.02 7.63 16.22
C MET A 29 10.33 7.90 15.48
N THR A 30 11.13 6.86 15.30
CA THR A 30 12.38 6.92 14.55
C THR A 30 12.12 7.07 13.05
N VAL A 31 13.14 7.52 12.32
CA VAL A 31 13.14 7.53 10.84
C VAL A 31 12.91 6.12 10.29
N GLN A 32 13.46 5.10 10.96
CA GLN A 32 13.30 3.70 10.58
C GLN A 32 11.86 3.22 10.75
N ASP A 33 11.17 3.63 11.81
CA ASP A 33 9.76 3.30 12.02
C ASP A 33 8.86 3.99 10.99
N THR A 34 9.18 5.25 10.64
CA THR A 34 8.51 5.95 9.55
C THR A 34 8.69 5.22 8.23
N ALA A 35 9.90 4.71 7.94
CA ALA A 35 10.14 3.90 6.75
C ALA A 35 9.32 2.61 6.75
N ARG A 36 9.22 1.90 7.88
CA ARG A 36 8.36 0.71 8.04
C ARG A 36 6.89 1.01 7.78
N PHE A 37 6.38 2.12 8.30
CA PHE A 37 5.00 2.57 8.01
C PHE A 37 4.79 2.75 6.51
N VAL A 38 5.74 3.43 5.84
CA VAL A 38 5.66 3.68 4.40
C VAL A 38 5.76 2.39 3.59
N ASP A 39 6.61 1.46 4.00
CA ASP A 39 6.71 0.14 3.38
C ASP A 39 5.39 -0.63 3.46
N LEU A 40 4.70 -0.61 4.62
CA LEU A 40 3.37 -1.18 4.76
C LEU A 40 2.33 -0.48 3.87
N ALA A 41 2.39 0.85 3.77
CA ALA A 41 1.49 1.61 2.90
C ALA A 41 1.69 1.30 1.41
N ILE A 42 2.90 0.91 0.99
CA ILE A 42 3.23 0.45 -0.36
C ILE A 42 2.84 -1.02 -0.54
N PHE A 43 3.13 -1.87 0.44
CA PHE A 43 2.92 -3.31 0.39
C PHE A 43 1.43 -3.68 0.31
N ASN A 44 0.61 -3.10 1.18
CA ASN A 44 -0.82 -3.44 1.28
C ASN A 44 -1.59 -3.37 -0.06
N PRO A 45 -1.51 -2.31 -0.87
CA PRO A 45 -2.15 -2.29 -2.17
C PRO A 45 -1.59 -3.35 -3.14
N MET A 46 -0.31 -3.73 -3.03
CA MET A 46 0.30 -4.72 -3.90
C MET A 46 -0.18 -6.13 -3.62
N VAL A 47 -0.42 -6.47 -2.35
CA VAL A 47 -0.94 -7.79 -1.94
C VAL A 47 -2.46 -7.86 -1.90
N TRP A 48 -3.16 -6.94 -2.53
CA TRP A 48 -4.62 -6.88 -2.56
C TRP A 48 -5.29 -6.70 -1.18
N ASN A 49 -4.61 -6.10 -0.21
CA ASN A 49 -5.22 -5.77 1.06
C ASN A 49 -6.09 -4.50 0.92
N THR A 50 -7.36 -4.69 0.63
CA THR A 50 -8.33 -3.59 0.49
C THR A 50 -8.83 -3.07 1.83
N ASP A 51 -8.64 -3.82 2.92
CA ASP A 51 -9.07 -3.43 4.27
C ASP A 51 -7.94 -2.89 5.16
N SER A 52 -6.82 -2.47 4.56
CA SER A 52 -5.71 -1.84 5.28
C SER A 52 -6.10 -0.45 5.82
N HIS A 53 -6.98 -0.43 6.82
CA HIS A 53 -7.49 0.78 7.44
C HIS A 53 -6.59 1.28 8.58
N ALA A 54 -6.87 2.48 9.11
CA ALA A 54 -6.00 3.14 10.09
C ALA A 54 -5.74 2.33 11.38
N LYS A 55 -6.64 1.43 11.79
CA LYS A 55 -6.44 0.58 12.97
C LYS A 55 -5.43 -0.56 12.73
N ASN A 56 -5.08 -0.84 11.48
CA ASN A 56 -4.08 -1.87 11.13
C ASN A 56 -2.65 -1.31 11.17
N TYR A 57 -2.50 -0.03 11.54
CA TYR A 57 -1.21 0.61 11.77
C TYR A 57 -1.09 0.96 13.25
N SER A 58 -0.52 0.05 14.03
CA SER A 58 -0.43 0.17 15.48
C SER A 58 0.94 0.65 15.96
N LEU A 59 0.92 1.25 17.13
CA LEU A 59 2.11 1.72 17.82
C LEU A 59 2.32 0.87 19.07
N MET A 60 3.56 0.43 19.29
CA MET A 60 3.99 -0.15 20.55
C MET A 60 4.55 0.96 21.43
N LEU A 61 4.01 1.09 22.63
CA LEU A 61 4.48 2.05 23.61
C LEU A 61 5.35 1.36 24.67
N SER A 62 6.48 1.95 24.99
CA SER A 62 7.39 1.48 26.03
C SER A 62 7.99 2.67 26.79
N ALA A 63 8.74 2.39 27.85
CA ALA A 63 9.51 3.41 28.56
C ALA A 63 10.55 4.13 27.66
N ARG A 64 10.94 3.52 26.53
CA ARG A 64 11.88 4.07 25.57
C ARG A 64 11.21 4.93 24.49
N GLY A 65 9.88 5.04 24.50
CA GLY A 65 9.11 5.78 23.50
C GLY A 65 8.17 4.90 22.66
N ALA A 66 7.72 5.44 21.54
CA ALA A 66 6.85 4.77 20.60
C ALA A 66 7.64 4.14 19.45
N ALA A 67 7.24 2.95 19.01
CA ALA A 67 7.77 2.26 17.83
C ALA A 67 6.62 1.74 16.96
N MET A 68 6.88 1.57 15.66
CA MET A 68 5.91 0.95 14.75
C MET A 68 5.76 -0.53 15.07
N ALA A 69 4.52 -1.00 15.26
CA ALA A 69 4.25 -2.42 15.40
C ALA A 69 4.57 -3.16 14.08
N PRO A 70 4.91 -4.48 14.13
CA PRO A 70 4.95 -5.31 12.94
C PRO A 70 3.63 -5.25 12.18
N GLY A 71 3.67 -5.48 10.86
CA GLY A 71 2.47 -5.56 10.03
C GLY A 71 1.61 -6.75 10.45
N TYR A 72 0.31 -6.55 10.55
CA TYR A 72 -0.68 -7.58 10.87
C TYR A 72 -1.98 -7.32 10.10
N ASP A 73 -2.91 -8.27 10.14
CA ASP A 73 -4.21 -8.19 9.45
C ASP A 73 -4.04 -7.93 7.94
N ILE A 74 -3.07 -8.63 7.35
CA ILE A 74 -2.76 -8.54 5.92
C ILE A 74 -3.54 -9.63 5.19
N VAL A 75 -4.63 -9.22 4.54
CA VAL A 75 -5.57 -10.11 3.86
C VAL A 75 -5.55 -9.85 2.36
N CYS A 76 -5.47 -10.90 1.55
CA CYS A 76 -5.61 -10.78 0.10
C CYS A 76 -7.08 -10.89 -0.33
N ALA A 77 -7.63 -9.82 -0.89
CA ALA A 77 -9.01 -9.78 -1.38
C ALA A 77 -9.20 -10.36 -2.80
N ALA A 78 -8.12 -10.77 -3.48
CA ALA A 78 -8.17 -11.23 -4.87
C ALA A 78 -9.11 -12.43 -5.10
N PRO A 79 -9.12 -13.47 -4.24
CA PRO A 79 -9.99 -14.64 -4.43
C PRO A 79 -11.48 -14.34 -4.22
N TYR A 80 -11.82 -13.18 -3.66
CA TYR A 80 -13.17 -12.87 -3.21
C TYR A 80 -13.85 -11.82 -4.11
N PRO A 81 -14.62 -12.21 -5.15
CA PRO A 81 -15.17 -11.29 -6.16
C PRO A 81 -16.17 -10.27 -5.61
N LYS A 82 -16.82 -10.58 -4.48
CA LYS A 82 -17.82 -9.71 -3.85
C LYS A 82 -17.22 -8.63 -2.94
N ILE A 83 -15.91 -8.70 -2.65
CA ILE A 83 -15.22 -7.69 -1.82
C ILE A 83 -14.90 -6.46 -2.67
N THR A 84 -15.04 -5.28 -2.07
CA THR A 84 -14.69 -4.02 -2.73
C THR A 84 -13.24 -4.00 -3.18
N ARG A 85 -12.99 -3.44 -4.36
CA ARG A 85 -11.63 -3.19 -4.89
C ARG A 85 -11.06 -1.84 -4.46
N ASN A 86 -11.84 -1.04 -3.73
CA ASN A 86 -11.36 0.23 -3.20
C ASN A 86 -10.53 -0.01 -1.93
N MET A 87 -9.37 0.61 -1.89
CA MET A 87 -8.52 0.64 -0.70
C MET A 87 -9.19 1.43 0.44
N ALA A 88 -8.93 1.02 1.66
CA ALA A 88 -9.38 1.72 2.88
C ALA A 88 -8.79 3.13 2.98
N GLN A 89 -7.58 3.32 2.48
CA GLN A 89 -6.83 4.57 2.42
C GLN A 89 -6.48 4.90 0.97
N LYS A 90 -6.54 6.18 0.60
CA LYS A 90 -6.11 6.64 -0.73
C LYS A 90 -4.60 6.80 -0.77
N VAL A 91 -3.99 6.44 -1.89
CA VAL A 91 -2.58 6.70 -2.20
C VAL A 91 -2.52 7.79 -3.26
N GLY A 92 -1.99 8.96 -2.92
CA GLY A 92 -1.92 10.09 -3.85
C GLY A 92 -3.28 10.47 -4.46
N GLY A 93 -4.36 10.38 -3.66
CA GLY A 93 -5.72 10.66 -4.11
C GLY A 93 -6.46 9.49 -4.76
N GLN A 94 -5.76 8.44 -5.23
CA GLN A 94 -6.36 7.26 -5.87
C GLN A 94 -6.83 6.22 -4.85
N LYS A 95 -8.03 5.68 -5.04
CA LYS A 95 -8.64 4.64 -4.16
C LYS A 95 -8.56 3.22 -4.72
N GLN A 96 -8.25 3.06 -6.01
CA GLN A 96 -8.16 1.75 -6.67
C GLN A 96 -6.69 1.39 -6.88
N ALA A 97 -6.25 0.28 -6.26
CA ALA A 97 -4.86 -0.12 -6.26
C ALA A 97 -4.32 -0.46 -7.67
N ASP A 98 -5.15 -1.02 -8.53
CA ASP A 98 -4.82 -1.36 -9.92
C ASP A 98 -4.60 -0.13 -10.82
N GLN A 99 -5.06 1.04 -10.40
CA GLN A 99 -4.88 2.31 -11.12
C GLN A 99 -3.70 3.14 -10.61
N LEU A 100 -2.98 2.68 -9.58
CA LEU A 100 -1.83 3.40 -9.06
C LEU A 100 -0.69 3.40 -10.07
N GLY A 101 -0.31 4.59 -10.52
CA GLY A 101 0.85 4.87 -11.38
C GLY A 101 1.85 5.77 -10.67
N ARG A 102 2.92 6.15 -11.39
CA ARG A 102 4.03 6.99 -10.88
C ARG A 102 3.51 8.28 -10.20
N ASN A 103 2.64 9.03 -10.86
CA ASN A 103 2.06 10.28 -10.37
C ASN A 103 1.38 10.14 -9.00
N HIS A 104 0.70 9.02 -8.74
CA HIS A 104 0.04 8.77 -7.45
C HIS A 104 1.07 8.53 -6.33
N TRP A 105 2.16 7.84 -6.63
CA TRP A 105 3.25 7.61 -5.67
C TRP A 105 4.06 8.88 -5.40
N GLU A 106 4.28 9.71 -6.41
CA GLU A 106 4.89 11.04 -6.26
C GLU A 106 4.01 11.96 -5.41
N ARG A 107 2.71 11.98 -5.66
CA ARG A 107 1.75 12.72 -4.84
C ARG A 107 1.70 12.21 -3.40
N PHE A 108 1.70 10.89 -3.20
CA PHE A 108 1.79 10.30 -1.87
C PHE A 108 3.07 10.75 -1.13
N ALA A 109 4.21 10.79 -1.82
CA ALA A 109 5.45 11.27 -1.24
C ALA A 109 5.35 12.75 -0.82
N ILE A 110 4.77 13.61 -1.67
CA ILE A 110 4.54 15.03 -1.35
C ILE A 110 3.62 15.16 -0.12
N ASP A 111 2.48 14.48 -0.14
CA ASP A 111 1.48 14.54 0.94
C ASP A 111 2.06 14.09 2.29
N CYS A 112 2.98 13.10 2.27
CA CYS A 112 3.70 12.60 3.44
C CYS A 112 5.01 13.34 3.76
N LYS A 113 5.38 14.39 3.03
CA LYS A 113 6.65 15.14 3.17
C LYS A 113 7.89 14.25 3.04
N LEU A 114 7.88 13.37 2.04
CA LEU A 114 8.94 12.40 1.74
C LEU A 114 9.58 12.70 0.38
N SER A 115 10.78 12.18 0.15
CA SER A 115 11.45 12.26 -1.16
C SER A 115 10.70 11.46 -2.22
N GLN A 116 10.29 12.09 -3.33
CA GLN A 116 9.61 11.45 -4.44
C GLN A 116 10.50 10.38 -5.09
N THR A 117 11.75 10.71 -5.39
CA THR A 117 12.71 9.79 -6.02
C THR A 117 12.92 8.52 -5.19
N GLN A 118 13.16 8.69 -3.88
CA GLN A 118 13.30 7.54 -2.97
C GLN A 118 12.03 6.70 -2.90
N ARG A 119 10.85 7.35 -3.00
CA ARG A 119 9.57 6.66 -2.91
C ARG A 119 9.31 5.81 -4.14
N ILE A 120 9.54 6.37 -5.34
CA ILE A 120 9.41 5.63 -6.59
C ILE A 120 10.36 4.43 -6.61
N ARG A 121 11.62 4.63 -6.21
CA ARG A 121 12.59 3.55 -6.05
C ARG A 121 12.07 2.47 -5.10
N ARG A 122 11.57 2.85 -3.91
CA ARG A 122 11.08 1.90 -2.91
C ARG A 122 9.87 1.10 -3.38
N VAL A 123 8.94 1.74 -4.12
CA VAL A 123 7.80 1.05 -4.76
C VAL A 123 8.30 -0.01 -5.73
N SER A 124 9.31 0.31 -6.55
CA SER A 124 9.92 -0.65 -7.48
C SER A 124 10.61 -1.81 -6.75
N GLU A 125 11.38 -1.52 -5.69
CA GLU A 125 12.06 -2.56 -4.88
C GLU A 125 11.07 -3.54 -4.26
N ILE A 126 9.99 -3.05 -3.65
CA ILE A 126 8.96 -3.90 -3.02
C ILE A 126 8.23 -4.72 -4.10
N ALA A 127 7.90 -4.11 -5.24
CA ALA A 127 7.25 -4.84 -6.33
C ALA A 127 8.15 -5.97 -6.89
N GLN A 128 9.45 -5.71 -7.08
CA GLN A 128 10.43 -6.72 -7.50
C GLN A 128 10.54 -7.85 -6.46
N ALA A 129 10.67 -7.50 -5.18
CA ALA A 129 10.74 -8.48 -4.10
C ALA A 129 9.50 -9.38 -4.06
N LEU A 130 8.30 -8.82 -4.23
CA LEU A 130 7.05 -9.58 -4.26
C LEU A 130 6.98 -10.58 -5.42
N THR A 131 7.54 -10.27 -6.60
CA THR A 131 7.54 -11.22 -7.73
C THR A 131 8.37 -12.47 -7.45
N HIS A 132 9.33 -12.39 -6.55
CA HIS A 132 10.17 -13.51 -6.13
C HIS A 132 9.64 -14.18 -4.86
N HIS A 133 9.47 -13.42 -3.80
CA HIS A 133 9.16 -13.96 -2.48
C HIS A 133 7.74 -14.52 -2.35
N ALA A 134 6.78 -14.10 -3.18
CA ALA A 134 5.45 -14.70 -3.17
C ALA A 134 5.48 -16.20 -3.52
N MET A 135 6.33 -16.61 -4.45
CA MET A 135 6.51 -18.02 -4.81
C MET A 135 7.21 -18.81 -3.69
N VAL A 136 8.23 -18.21 -3.08
CA VAL A 136 8.96 -18.83 -1.95
C VAL A 136 8.03 -19.04 -0.77
N ALA A 137 7.26 -18.03 -0.40
CA ALA A 137 6.29 -18.13 0.69
C ALA A 137 5.20 -19.19 0.41
N ASN A 138 4.74 -19.33 -0.84
CA ASN A 138 3.80 -20.40 -1.22
C ASN A 138 4.39 -21.78 -0.97
N ALA A 139 5.61 -22.02 -1.46
CA ALA A 139 6.29 -23.29 -1.27
C ALA A 139 6.53 -23.62 0.22
N GLU A 140 6.83 -22.61 1.03
CA GLU A 140 6.94 -22.77 2.49
C GLU A 140 5.62 -23.22 3.10
N VAL A 141 4.50 -22.56 2.75
CA VAL A 141 3.16 -22.92 3.25
C VAL A 141 2.74 -24.32 2.80
N GLU A 142 2.97 -24.68 1.54
CA GLU A 142 2.68 -26.01 1.01
C GLU A 142 3.47 -27.12 1.73
N SER A 143 4.65 -26.80 2.26
CA SER A 143 5.47 -27.76 3.05
C SER A 143 4.98 -27.95 4.49
N MET A 144 4.01 -27.15 4.95
CA MET A 144 3.48 -27.26 6.31
C MET A 144 2.51 -28.45 6.44
N PRO A 145 2.37 -29.06 7.66
CA PRO A 145 1.53 -30.27 7.86
C PRO A 145 0.03 -30.05 7.57
N ALA A 146 -0.43 -28.83 7.46
CA ALA A 146 -1.82 -28.46 7.23
C ALA A 146 -2.09 -28.18 5.74
N ASP A 147 -1.72 -29.02 4.84
CA ASP A 147 -1.89 -28.96 3.36
C ASP A 147 -2.32 -27.61 2.77
N GLY A 148 -1.66 -27.15 1.72
CA GLY A 148 -1.97 -25.87 1.07
C GLY A 148 -3.41 -25.84 0.53
N ASP A 149 -4.16 -24.77 0.80
CA ASP A 149 -5.47 -24.54 0.21
C ASP A 149 -5.29 -24.08 -1.25
N PRO A 150 -6.04 -24.60 -2.24
CA PRO A 150 -6.01 -24.16 -3.64
C PRO A 150 -6.19 -22.64 -3.84
N VAL A 151 -6.73 -21.94 -2.85
CA VAL A 151 -6.82 -20.47 -2.83
C VAL A 151 -5.45 -19.80 -2.87
N LEU A 152 -4.42 -20.46 -2.35
CA LEU A 152 -3.05 -19.92 -2.29
C LEU A 152 -2.48 -19.65 -3.68
N ASP A 153 -2.69 -20.53 -4.65
CA ASP A 153 -2.27 -20.31 -6.04
C ASP A 153 -2.91 -19.05 -6.62
N THR A 154 -4.20 -18.85 -6.34
CA THR A 154 -4.93 -17.64 -6.75
C THR A 154 -4.34 -16.39 -6.10
N VAL A 155 -3.99 -16.45 -4.81
CA VAL A 155 -3.35 -15.35 -4.07
C VAL A 155 -1.99 -15.02 -4.67
N VAL A 156 -1.13 -16.02 -4.85
CA VAL A 156 0.22 -15.85 -5.39
C VAL A 156 0.18 -15.27 -6.80
N ALA A 157 -0.64 -15.85 -7.68
CA ALA A 157 -0.82 -15.35 -9.05
C ALA A 157 -1.30 -13.89 -9.08
N ALA A 158 -2.26 -13.54 -8.22
CA ALA A 158 -2.80 -12.18 -8.13
C ALA A 158 -1.76 -11.18 -7.61
N VAL A 159 -0.96 -11.56 -6.60
CA VAL A 159 0.10 -10.71 -6.05
C VAL A 159 1.19 -10.47 -7.08
N ILE A 160 1.69 -11.52 -7.75
CA ILE A 160 2.72 -11.41 -8.79
C ILE A 160 2.23 -10.57 -9.97
N SER A 161 1.03 -10.82 -10.46
CA SER A 161 0.43 -10.07 -11.56
C SER A 161 0.32 -8.58 -11.22
N ARG A 162 -0.12 -8.26 -10.01
CA ARG A 162 -0.23 -6.87 -9.55
C ARG A 162 1.14 -6.21 -9.39
N ALA A 163 2.11 -6.88 -8.79
CA ALA A 163 3.47 -6.36 -8.63
C ALA A 163 4.11 -6.04 -9.99
N ARG A 164 3.98 -6.92 -10.99
CA ARG A 164 4.41 -6.67 -12.37
C ARG A 164 3.70 -5.47 -12.99
N GLY A 165 2.39 -5.35 -12.79
CA GLY A 165 1.62 -4.19 -13.25
C GLY A 165 2.10 -2.87 -12.64
N TYR A 166 2.55 -2.85 -11.39
CA TYR A 166 3.18 -1.66 -10.80
C TYR A 166 4.50 -1.32 -11.50
N LEU A 167 5.37 -2.30 -11.71
CA LEU A 167 6.65 -2.08 -12.40
C LEU A 167 6.45 -1.47 -13.79
N GLU A 168 5.46 -1.95 -14.54
CA GLU A 168 5.15 -1.39 -15.87
C GLU A 168 4.62 0.04 -15.78
N ARG A 169 3.68 0.33 -14.88
CA ARG A 169 3.13 1.68 -14.70
C ARG A 169 4.14 2.69 -14.18
N LEU A 170 5.16 2.24 -13.43
CA LEU A 170 6.26 3.12 -13.01
C LEU A 170 7.17 3.55 -14.16
N LYS A 171 7.28 2.74 -15.23
CA LYS A 171 8.06 3.06 -16.43
C LYS A 171 7.34 4.01 -17.38
N GLN A 172 5.99 4.03 -17.35
CA GLN A 172 5.22 4.88 -18.24
C GLN A 172 5.46 6.35 -17.91
N ALA A 173 5.84 7.13 -18.94
CA ALA A 173 5.86 8.58 -18.82
C ALA A 173 4.44 9.09 -18.55
N GLU A 174 4.31 10.13 -17.76
CA GLU A 174 3.02 10.75 -17.46
C GLU A 174 2.34 11.19 -18.78
N PRO A 175 1.06 10.86 -19.02
CA PRO A 175 0.34 11.48 -20.11
C PRO A 175 0.29 12.99 -19.85
N PRO A 176 0.42 13.86 -20.87
CA PRO A 176 0.38 15.29 -20.70
C PRO A 176 -0.89 15.69 -19.94
N PRO A 177 -0.84 16.73 -19.08
CA PRO A 177 -1.98 17.14 -18.28
C PRO A 177 -3.17 17.43 -19.20
N LYS A 178 -4.32 16.81 -18.90
CA LYS A 178 -5.56 17.07 -19.62
C LYS A 178 -5.87 18.56 -19.49
N GLY A 179 -5.65 19.34 -20.53
CA GLY A 179 -5.93 20.78 -20.56
C GLY A 179 -4.80 21.68 -21.04
N ALA A 180 -3.63 21.16 -21.45
CA ALA A 180 -2.68 21.97 -22.20
C ALA A 180 -3.25 22.20 -23.61
N ALA A 181 -3.88 23.35 -23.82
CA ALA A 181 -4.27 23.82 -25.15
C ALA A 181 -3.01 23.82 -26.03
N ALA A 182 -3.13 23.23 -27.24
CA ALA A 182 -2.07 23.32 -28.23
C ALA A 182 -1.76 24.82 -28.52
N PRO A 183 -0.47 25.19 -28.66
CA PRO A 183 -0.14 26.55 -29.07
C PRO A 183 -0.81 26.82 -30.43
N SER A 184 -1.68 27.83 -30.47
CA SER A 184 -2.26 28.34 -31.70
C SER A 184 -1.13 28.87 -32.58
N THR A 185 -0.90 28.21 -33.71
CA THR A 185 -0.07 28.72 -34.84
C THR A 185 -0.72 29.90 -35.50
#